data_7e792f594bf608956e5b7d8dc50f8f31
#
_entry.id   7e792f594bf608956e5b7d8dc50f8f31
#
_cell.length_a   1.000
_cell.length_b   1.000
_cell.length_c   1.000
_cell.angle_alpha   90.00
_cell.angle_beta   90.00
_cell.angle_gamma   90.00
#
_symmetry.space_group_name_H-M   'P 1'
#
loop_
_entity.id
_entity.type
_entity.pdbx_description
1 polymer ?
#
loop_
_entity_poly.entity_id
_entity_poly.type
_entity_poly.pdbx_seq_one_letter_code
_entity_poly.pdbx_strand_id
1 'polypeptide(L)'
;SFYPLPRAVHFDDEVMRVFQTIGITNSFLNHTIINKGTKFVNSKGKVILDWPRPRKFTENGWYPSYRFNQPDLEKQLRKKLKEYKRVKIKQNADVRRVQNTNNGFAKILYKNIVNKKTHEVYAKYVVGCDGANSTTRKLMGTKMDNLGFTQKWAVVDLILKKNKKNLPDRTIQYSNPKQPATYCRNVGKRRRWEFAIKNNLSEKK
;
A
#
# COMPACT_ATOMS: atom_id res chain seq x y z
N SER A 1 -7.53 -13.46 3.34
CA SER A 1 -8.40 -12.95 2.27
C SER A 1 -7.68 -11.88 1.46
N PHE A 2 -8.07 -11.72 0.22
CA PHE A 2 -7.60 -10.65 -0.65
C PHE A 2 -8.30 -9.33 -0.26
N TYR A 3 -7.53 -8.25 -0.06
CA TYR A 3 -8.12 -6.94 0.22
C TYR A 3 -8.45 -6.24 -1.10
N PRO A 4 -9.70 -5.94 -1.40
CA PRO A 4 -10.13 -5.49 -2.73
C PRO A 4 -9.87 -4.00 -3.01
N LEU A 5 -9.62 -3.20 -1.97
CA LEU A 5 -9.43 -1.76 -2.10
C LEU A 5 -7.94 -1.39 -2.14
N PRO A 6 -7.54 -0.43 -2.97
CA PRO A 6 -6.15 0.01 -3.02
C PRO A 6 -5.82 0.84 -1.77
N ARG A 7 -4.64 0.60 -1.17
CA ARG A 7 -4.07 1.44 -0.11
C ARG A 7 -3.03 2.37 -0.68
N ALA A 8 -2.03 1.82 -1.38
CA ALA A 8 -1.01 2.58 -2.09
C ALA A 8 -1.44 2.86 -3.53
N VAL A 9 -0.96 3.96 -4.11
CA VAL A 9 -1.27 4.40 -5.47
C VAL A 9 -0.04 4.60 -6.36
N HIS A 10 1.16 4.59 -5.78
CA HIS A 10 2.42 4.70 -6.52
C HIS A 10 3.54 3.96 -5.79
N PHE A 11 4.58 3.64 -6.53
CA PHE A 11 5.86 3.11 -6.07
C PHE A 11 6.99 3.71 -6.94
N ASP A 12 8.23 3.57 -6.49
CA ASP A 12 9.42 4.10 -7.14
C ASP A 12 10.17 3.05 -7.96
N ASP A 13 11.30 3.46 -8.51
CA ASP A 13 12.17 2.65 -9.33
C ASP A 13 12.88 1.55 -8.52
N GLU A 14 13.17 1.78 -7.23
CA GLU A 14 13.76 0.75 -6.35
C GLU A 14 12.82 -0.43 -6.18
N VAL A 15 11.52 -0.16 -5.95
CA VAL A 15 10.50 -1.20 -5.88
C VAL A 15 10.35 -1.92 -7.23
N MET A 16 10.48 -1.21 -8.35
CA MET A 16 10.46 -1.84 -9.68
C MET A 16 11.67 -2.80 -9.86
N ARG A 17 12.85 -2.46 -9.32
CA ARG A 17 14.00 -3.38 -9.28
C ARG A 17 13.69 -4.64 -8.47
N VAL A 18 13.02 -4.51 -7.33
CA VAL A 18 12.55 -5.68 -6.57
C VAL A 18 11.61 -6.54 -7.43
N PHE A 19 10.67 -5.94 -8.15
CA PHE A 19 9.77 -6.67 -9.04
C PHE A 19 10.51 -7.36 -10.19
N GLN A 20 11.57 -6.75 -10.70
CA GLN A 20 12.45 -7.35 -11.68
C GLN A 20 13.17 -8.58 -11.11
N THR A 21 13.73 -8.46 -9.92
CA THR A 21 14.44 -9.56 -9.24
C THR A 21 13.55 -10.77 -9.01
N ILE A 22 12.29 -10.57 -8.62
CA ILE A 22 11.33 -11.67 -8.43
C ILE A 22 10.62 -12.11 -9.73
N GLY A 23 10.93 -11.47 -10.86
CA GLY A 23 10.45 -11.86 -12.19
C GLY A 23 8.99 -11.58 -12.47
N ILE A 24 8.40 -10.48 -11.92
CA ILE A 24 7.01 -10.08 -12.22
C ILE A 24 6.90 -8.85 -13.11
N THR A 25 8.00 -8.19 -13.44
CA THR A 25 7.99 -6.91 -14.15
C THR A 25 7.22 -6.98 -15.46
N ASN A 26 7.51 -7.96 -16.32
CA ASN A 26 6.87 -8.08 -17.64
C ASN A 26 5.35 -8.26 -17.53
N SER A 27 4.88 -9.01 -16.54
CA SER A 27 3.45 -9.24 -16.33
C SER A 27 2.75 -8.08 -15.63
N PHE A 28 3.49 -7.24 -14.89
CA PHE A 28 2.92 -6.16 -14.09
C PHE A 28 3.04 -4.79 -14.74
N LEU A 29 4.04 -4.55 -15.61
CA LEU A 29 4.29 -3.24 -16.22
C LEU A 29 3.04 -2.69 -16.95
N ASN A 30 2.30 -3.55 -17.66
CA ASN A 30 1.07 -3.18 -18.35
C ASN A 30 -0.07 -2.74 -17.40
N HIS A 31 0.05 -3.00 -16.11
CA HIS A 31 -0.86 -2.56 -15.05
C HIS A 31 -0.41 -1.27 -14.37
N THR A 32 0.59 -0.59 -14.93
CA THR A 32 1.16 0.64 -14.39
C THR A 32 1.06 1.79 -15.38
N ILE A 33 1.25 3.01 -14.90
CA ILE A 33 1.54 4.18 -15.72
C ILE A 33 2.65 4.99 -15.06
N ILE A 34 3.45 5.70 -15.86
CA ILE A 34 4.49 6.59 -15.35
C ILE A 34 3.84 7.73 -14.56
N ASN A 35 4.32 7.95 -13.34
CA ASN A 35 3.88 9.05 -12.49
C ASN A 35 4.58 10.34 -12.94
N LYS A 36 3.81 11.31 -13.41
CA LYS A 36 4.33 12.59 -13.91
C LYS A 36 4.65 13.62 -12.82
N GLY A 37 4.45 13.27 -11.55
CA GLY A 37 4.74 14.14 -10.42
C GLY A 37 3.50 14.75 -9.76
N THR A 38 3.75 15.76 -8.94
CA THR A 38 2.74 16.40 -8.07
C THR A 38 2.78 17.90 -8.25
N LYS A 39 1.62 18.55 -8.19
CA LYS A 39 1.47 19.99 -8.03
C LYS A 39 0.86 20.28 -6.67
N PHE A 40 1.40 21.27 -5.99
CA PHE A 40 0.84 21.83 -4.77
C PHE A 40 0.15 23.15 -5.10
N VAL A 41 -1.09 23.29 -4.71
CA VAL A 41 -1.87 24.49 -4.95
C VAL A 41 -2.45 25.02 -3.63
N ASN A 42 -2.55 26.35 -3.50
CA ASN A 42 -3.18 26.95 -2.35
C ASN A 42 -4.71 26.89 -2.43
N SER A 43 -5.41 27.47 -1.44
CA SER A 43 -6.88 27.51 -1.38
C SER A 43 -7.54 28.26 -2.54
N LYS A 44 -6.80 29.12 -3.25
CA LYS A 44 -7.26 29.87 -4.43
C LYS A 44 -6.88 29.18 -5.75
N GLY A 45 -6.31 27.96 -5.71
CA GLY A 45 -5.87 27.22 -6.90
C GLY A 45 -4.52 27.71 -7.48
N LYS A 46 -3.85 28.69 -6.89
CA LYS A 46 -2.53 29.14 -7.33
C LYS A 46 -1.49 28.07 -7.02
N VAL A 47 -0.62 27.75 -7.97
CA VAL A 47 0.48 26.81 -7.79
C VAL A 47 1.51 27.39 -6.80
N ILE A 48 1.80 26.63 -5.74
CA ILE A 48 2.82 26.92 -4.74
C ILE A 48 4.12 26.22 -5.12
N LEU A 49 4.01 24.95 -5.56
CA LEU A 49 5.13 24.12 -5.97
C LEU A 49 4.71 23.25 -7.15
N ASP A 50 5.47 23.30 -8.21
CA ASP A 50 5.38 22.34 -9.32
C ASP A 50 6.55 21.36 -9.21
N TRP A 51 6.24 20.10 -8.90
CA TRP A 51 7.24 19.04 -8.73
C TRP A 51 7.05 17.93 -9.77
N PRO A 52 7.53 18.14 -11.01
CA PRO A 52 7.50 17.13 -12.05
C PRO A 52 8.48 16.00 -11.73
N ARG A 53 8.15 14.78 -12.12
CA ARG A 53 9.10 13.68 -12.12
C ARG A 53 9.86 13.65 -13.46
N PRO A 54 11.20 13.42 -13.44
CA PRO A 54 11.98 13.26 -14.66
C PRO A 54 11.41 12.14 -15.54
N ARG A 55 11.43 12.38 -16.86
CA ARG A 55 11.02 11.37 -17.86
C ARG A 55 12.22 10.64 -18.44
N LYS A 56 13.16 10.27 -17.60
CA LYS A 56 14.34 9.48 -17.96
C LYS A 56 14.51 8.36 -16.95
N PHE A 57 15.18 7.30 -17.36
CA PHE A 57 15.53 6.22 -16.44
C PHE A 57 16.50 6.70 -15.38
N THR A 58 16.33 6.16 -14.18
CA THR A 58 17.26 6.31 -13.08
C THR A 58 18.41 5.31 -13.19
N GLU A 59 19.32 5.34 -12.27
CA GLU A 59 20.40 4.35 -12.14
C GLU A 59 19.88 2.91 -11.97
N ASN A 60 18.66 2.76 -11.45
CA ASN A 60 17.99 1.47 -11.35
C ASN A 60 17.46 0.94 -12.70
N GLY A 61 17.60 1.70 -13.80
CA GLY A 61 17.12 1.32 -15.11
C GLY A 61 15.61 1.45 -15.32
N TRP A 62 14.92 2.15 -14.42
CA TRP A 62 13.47 2.37 -14.45
C TRP A 62 13.11 3.83 -14.34
N TYR A 63 11.86 4.21 -14.66
CA TYR A 63 11.37 5.56 -14.40
C TYR A 63 11.25 5.81 -12.89
N PRO A 64 11.48 7.04 -12.40
CA PRO A 64 11.54 7.35 -10.98
C PRO A 64 10.28 7.01 -10.18
N SER A 65 9.14 6.90 -10.83
CA SER A 65 7.89 6.56 -10.13
C SER A 65 6.82 6.05 -11.08
N TYR A 66 6.06 5.08 -10.61
CA TYR A 66 4.94 4.46 -11.31
C TYR A 66 3.68 4.56 -10.48
N ARG A 67 2.53 4.66 -11.14
CA ARG A 67 1.22 4.51 -10.51
C ARG A 67 0.66 3.15 -10.83
N PHE A 68 -0.05 2.60 -9.90
CA PHE A 68 -0.61 1.27 -10.00
C PHE A 68 -1.90 1.13 -9.19
N ASN A 69 -2.62 0.06 -9.42
CA ASN A 69 -3.71 -0.38 -8.57
C ASN A 69 -3.23 -1.54 -7.72
N GLN A 70 -3.15 -1.36 -6.41
CA GLN A 70 -2.59 -2.36 -5.50
C GLN A 70 -3.23 -3.74 -5.60
N PRO A 71 -4.57 -3.91 -5.77
CA PRO A 71 -5.16 -5.21 -6.01
C PRO A 71 -4.59 -5.96 -7.22
N ASP A 72 -4.22 -5.24 -8.29
CA ASP A 72 -3.65 -5.86 -9.49
C ASP A 72 -2.21 -6.35 -9.21
N LEU A 73 -1.42 -5.59 -8.46
CA LEU A 73 -0.10 -6.03 -7.98
C LEU A 73 -0.22 -7.27 -7.10
N GLU A 74 -1.12 -7.27 -6.14
CA GLU A 74 -1.30 -8.41 -5.23
C GLU A 74 -1.68 -9.69 -5.96
N LYS A 75 -2.51 -9.59 -7.01
CA LYS A 75 -2.81 -10.73 -7.89
C LYS A 75 -1.57 -11.27 -8.58
N GLN A 76 -0.69 -10.40 -9.11
CA GLN A 76 0.54 -10.82 -9.77
C GLN A 76 1.51 -11.49 -8.77
N LEU A 77 1.68 -10.90 -7.59
CA LEU A 77 2.52 -11.47 -6.53
C LEU A 77 2.01 -12.85 -6.09
N ARG A 78 0.69 -13.01 -5.89
CA ARG A 78 0.09 -14.30 -5.54
C ARG A 78 0.21 -15.33 -6.65
N LYS A 79 0.10 -14.91 -7.92
CA LYS A 79 0.36 -15.79 -9.07
C LYS A 79 1.81 -16.26 -9.04
N LYS A 80 2.76 -15.35 -8.86
CA LYS A 80 4.19 -15.67 -8.81
C LYS A 80 4.54 -16.62 -7.67
N LEU A 81 3.97 -16.42 -6.49
CA LEU A 81 4.21 -17.29 -5.32
C LEU A 81 3.83 -18.75 -5.58
N LYS A 82 2.85 -19.02 -6.44
CA LYS A 82 2.45 -20.40 -6.79
C LYS A 82 3.53 -21.17 -7.58
N GLU A 83 4.46 -20.46 -8.21
CA GLU A 83 5.56 -21.07 -8.95
C GLU A 83 6.63 -21.66 -8.02
N TYR A 84 6.66 -21.24 -6.75
CA TYR A 84 7.63 -21.69 -5.76
C TYR A 84 7.11 -22.88 -4.95
N LYS A 85 7.49 -24.09 -5.32
CA LYS A 85 7.04 -25.33 -4.67
C LYS A 85 7.27 -25.41 -3.15
N ARG A 86 8.29 -24.69 -2.65
CA ARG A 86 8.63 -24.64 -1.22
C ARG A 86 7.86 -23.59 -0.42
N VAL A 87 7.11 -22.70 -1.09
CA VAL A 87 6.30 -21.68 -0.43
C VAL A 87 4.91 -22.24 -0.12
N LYS A 88 4.51 -22.17 1.15
CA LYS A 88 3.18 -22.57 1.60
C LYS A 88 2.41 -21.34 2.08
N ILE A 89 1.30 -21.03 1.43
CA ILE A 89 0.42 -19.92 1.81
C ILE A 89 -0.74 -20.48 2.63
N LYS A 90 -0.86 -20.06 3.87
CA LYS A 90 -1.99 -20.40 4.74
C LYS A 90 -2.96 -19.22 4.82
N GLN A 91 -4.10 -19.35 4.19
CA GLN A 91 -5.20 -18.38 4.27
C GLN A 91 -6.01 -18.58 5.55
N ASN A 92 -6.71 -17.53 5.99
CA ASN A 92 -7.56 -17.58 7.19
C ASN A 92 -6.80 -18.01 8.46
N ALA A 93 -5.50 -17.78 8.52
CA ALA A 93 -4.64 -18.06 9.65
C ALA A 93 -4.39 -16.77 10.43
N ASP A 94 -4.93 -16.69 11.62
CA ASP A 94 -4.78 -15.56 12.53
C ASP A 94 -3.72 -15.90 13.59
N VAL A 95 -2.55 -15.30 13.48
CA VAL A 95 -1.42 -15.54 14.40
C VAL A 95 -1.73 -14.95 15.76
N ARG A 96 -1.73 -15.79 16.79
CA ARG A 96 -2.06 -15.44 18.18
C ARG A 96 -0.86 -15.35 19.10
N ARG A 97 0.18 -16.15 18.83
CA ARG A 97 1.35 -16.22 19.70
C ARG A 97 2.59 -16.54 18.88
N VAL A 98 3.68 -15.93 19.24
CA VAL A 98 5.03 -16.27 18.77
C VAL A 98 5.91 -16.36 20.00
N GLN A 99 6.65 -17.45 20.15
CA GLN A 99 7.52 -17.71 21.30
C GLN A 99 8.83 -18.33 20.82
N ASN A 100 9.94 -17.89 21.38
CA ASN A 100 11.19 -18.62 21.22
C ASN A 100 11.14 -19.90 22.05
N THR A 101 11.73 -20.96 21.51
CA THR A 101 11.88 -22.24 22.18
C THR A 101 13.35 -22.47 22.53
N ASN A 102 13.62 -23.36 23.46
CA ASN A 102 14.98 -23.64 23.94
C ASN A 102 15.90 -24.29 22.88
N ASN A 103 15.33 -24.79 21.78
CA ASN A 103 16.06 -25.44 20.69
C ASN A 103 16.36 -24.49 19.49
N GLY A 104 16.27 -23.18 19.68
CA GLY A 104 16.58 -22.17 18.67
C GLY A 104 15.53 -21.96 17.60
N PHE A 105 14.33 -22.54 17.76
CA PHE A 105 13.19 -22.29 16.87
C PHE A 105 12.17 -21.34 17.52
N ALA A 106 11.42 -20.64 16.69
CA ALA A 106 10.21 -19.95 17.12
C ALA A 106 9.00 -20.87 16.93
N LYS A 107 8.16 -20.96 17.96
CA LYS A 107 6.86 -21.63 17.91
C LYS A 107 5.79 -20.58 17.60
N ILE A 108 5.02 -20.80 16.55
CA ILE A 108 3.94 -19.92 16.12
C ILE A 108 2.60 -20.63 16.32
N LEU A 109 1.71 -20.01 17.11
CA LEU A 109 0.33 -20.46 17.25
C LEU A 109 -0.57 -19.58 16.40
N TYR A 110 -1.37 -20.19 15.53
CA TYR A 110 -2.38 -19.49 14.76
C TYR A 110 -3.74 -20.20 14.83
N LYS A 111 -4.79 -19.41 14.83
CA LYS A 111 -6.17 -19.89 14.78
C LYS A 111 -6.70 -19.80 13.37
N ASN A 112 -7.23 -20.88 12.83
CA ASN A 112 -7.98 -20.82 11.59
C ASN A 112 -9.33 -20.14 11.87
N ILE A 113 -9.60 -19.00 11.21
CA ILE A 113 -10.79 -18.19 11.49
C ILE A 113 -12.10 -18.82 10.95
N VAL A 114 -12.02 -19.81 10.08
CA VAL A 114 -13.18 -20.53 9.54
C VAL A 114 -13.59 -21.67 10.45
N ASN A 115 -12.71 -22.66 10.63
CA ASN A 115 -13.01 -23.86 11.42
C ASN A 115 -12.68 -23.71 12.93
N LYS A 116 -12.18 -22.55 13.36
CA LYS A 116 -11.84 -22.19 14.74
C LYS A 116 -10.73 -23.03 15.39
N LYS A 117 -10.13 -23.98 14.67
CA LYS A 117 -9.04 -24.82 15.19
C LYS A 117 -7.74 -24.05 15.35
N THR A 118 -7.00 -24.38 16.40
CA THR A 118 -5.65 -23.84 16.64
C THR A 118 -4.62 -24.80 16.09
N HIS A 119 -3.58 -24.24 15.49
CA HIS A 119 -2.48 -24.97 14.88
C HIS A 119 -1.14 -24.41 15.34
N GLU A 120 -0.12 -25.26 15.32
CA GLU A 120 1.25 -24.88 15.62
C GLU A 120 2.14 -25.02 14.38
N VAL A 121 3.12 -24.12 14.27
CA VAL A 121 4.19 -24.18 13.28
C VAL A 121 5.49 -23.77 13.95
N TYR A 122 6.57 -24.42 13.56
CA TYR A 122 7.92 -24.09 14.02
C TYR A 122 8.74 -23.53 12.87
N ALA A 123 9.52 -22.47 13.13
CA ALA A 123 10.38 -21.84 12.14
C ALA A 123 11.67 -21.33 12.78
N LYS A 124 12.76 -21.29 12.03
CA LYS A 124 14.01 -20.65 12.49
C LYS A 124 13.84 -19.16 12.68
N TYR A 125 13.08 -18.51 11.80
CA TYR A 125 12.85 -17.06 11.82
C TYR A 125 11.38 -16.77 11.60
N VAL A 126 10.91 -15.68 12.20
CA VAL A 126 9.58 -15.11 11.98
C VAL A 126 9.73 -13.66 11.55
N VAL A 127 9.17 -13.32 10.39
CA VAL A 127 9.20 -11.97 9.83
C VAL A 127 7.78 -11.39 9.87
N GLY A 128 7.59 -10.33 10.65
CA GLY A 128 6.30 -9.63 10.74
C GLY A 128 6.12 -8.64 9.60
N CYS A 129 5.17 -8.93 8.69
CA CYS A 129 4.74 -8.03 7.62
C CYS A 129 3.26 -7.66 7.77
N ASP A 130 2.78 -7.53 9.01
CA ASP A 130 1.39 -7.40 9.39
C ASP A 130 0.93 -5.94 9.64
N GLY A 131 1.73 -4.96 9.17
CA GLY A 131 1.35 -3.56 9.02
C GLY A 131 1.40 -2.71 10.29
N ALA A 132 0.76 -1.54 10.25
CA ALA A 132 0.86 -0.52 11.30
C ALA A 132 0.37 -1.02 12.69
N ASN A 133 -0.66 -1.85 12.72
CA ASN A 133 -1.21 -2.44 13.95
C ASN A 133 -0.62 -3.81 14.28
N SER A 134 0.61 -4.07 13.84
CA SER A 134 1.31 -5.35 13.89
C SER A 134 1.15 -6.10 15.22
N THR A 135 0.58 -7.30 15.15
CA THR A 135 0.53 -8.25 16.26
C THR A 135 1.93 -8.81 16.54
N THR A 136 2.71 -9.06 15.49
CA THR A 136 4.09 -9.54 15.61
C THR A 136 4.94 -8.57 16.43
N ARG A 137 4.85 -7.25 16.16
CA ARG A 137 5.55 -6.22 16.95
C ARG A 137 5.16 -6.26 18.42
N LYS A 138 3.86 -6.38 18.70
CA LYS A 138 3.36 -6.48 20.10
C LYS A 138 3.89 -7.73 20.80
N LEU A 139 3.92 -8.86 20.10
CA LEU A 139 4.43 -10.13 20.65
C LEU A 139 5.95 -10.12 20.89
N MET A 140 6.69 -9.27 20.17
CA MET A 140 8.12 -9.01 20.41
C MET A 140 8.37 -8.08 21.59
N GLY A 141 7.33 -7.53 22.23
CA GLY A 141 7.46 -6.55 23.30
C GLY A 141 7.89 -5.15 22.86
N THR A 142 7.94 -4.89 21.54
CA THR A 142 8.33 -3.60 20.97
C THR A 142 7.12 -2.69 20.79
N LYS A 143 7.29 -1.41 21.07
CA LYS A 143 6.24 -0.38 20.93
C LYS A 143 6.55 0.57 19.78
N MET A 144 5.53 1.22 19.27
CA MET A 144 5.68 2.40 18.40
C MET A 144 5.63 3.66 19.25
N ASP A 145 6.53 4.58 19.00
CA ASP A 145 6.47 5.91 19.58
C ASP A 145 5.40 6.74 18.85
N ASN A 146 4.51 7.33 19.63
CA ASN A 146 3.48 8.20 19.08
C ASN A 146 3.95 9.66 19.15
N LEU A 147 4.20 10.25 17.98
CA LEU A 147 4.64 11.66 17.87
C LEU A 147 3.50 12.66 18.02
N GLY A 148 2.29 12.23 18.40
CA GLY A 148 1.13 13.09 18.66
C GLY A 148 0.39 13.57 17.41
N PHE A 149 0.79 13.19 16.20
CA PHE A 149 0.08 13.54 14.98
C PHE A 149 -1.09 12.59 14.75
N THR A 150 -2.29 13.06 15.05
CA THR A 150 -3.54 12.31 14.83
C THR A 150 -4.45 13.12 13.92
N GLN A 151 -4.53 12.75 12.66
CA GLN A 151 -5.46 13.35 11.71
C GLN A 151 -6.24 12.27 10.98
N LYS A 152 -7.56 12.41 10.96
CA LYS A 152 -8.44 11.53 10.19
C LYS A 152 -8.49 11.99 8.72
N TRP A 153 -8.49 11.03 7.81
CA TRP A 153 -8.61 11.26 6.38
C TRP A 153 -9.70 10.39 5.79
N ALA A 154 -10.60 10.98 5.02
CA ALA A 154 -11.50 10.24 4.16
C ALA A 154 -10.82 9.94 2.84
N VAL A 155 -10.83 8.68 2.44
CA VAL A 155 -10.28 8.22 1.16
C VAL A 155 -11.42 7.73 0.28
N VAL A 156 -11.55 8.33 -0.91
CA VAL A 156 -12.60 8.00 -1.87
C VAL A 156 -11.96 7.52 -3.16
N ASP A 157 -12.10 6.23 -3.45
CA ASP A 157 -11.68 5.63 -4.72
C ASP A 157 -12.85 5.60 -5.70
N LEU A 158 -12.63 6.16 -6.88
CA LEU A 158 -13.63 6.33 -7.92
C LEU A 158 -13.21 5.65 -9.23
N ILE A 159 -14.20 5.10 -9.94
CA ILE A 159 -14.04 4.64 -11.31
C ILE A 159 -14.87 5.55 -12.21
N LEU A 160 -14.21 6.27 -13.13
CA LEU A 160 -14.88 7.15 -14.07
C LEU A 160 -15.73 6.33 -15.07
N LYS A 161 -16.99 6.70 -15.25
CA LYS A 161 -17.85 6.09 -16.28
C LYS A 161 -17.32 6.38 -17.69
N LYS A 162 -16.89 7.63 -17.94
CA LYS A 162 -16.28 8.08 -19.20
C LYS A 162 -14.94 8.75 -18.93
N ASN A 163 -14.03 8.73 -19.90
CA ASN A 163 -12.79 9.49 -19.76
C ASN A 163 -13.11 10.99 -19.77
N LYS A 164 -12.74 11.68 -18.69
CA LYS A 164 -12.89 13.15 -18.60
C LYS A 164 -11.55 13.81 -18.91
N LYS A 165 -11.49 14.59 -19.99
CA LYS A 165 -10.28 15.32 -20.44
C LYS A 165 -9.81 16.37 -19.44
N ASN A 166 -10.73 16.90 -18.60
CA ASN A 166 -10.44 18.02 -17.69
C ASN A 166 -9.91 17.59 -16.31
N LEU A 167 -9.69 16.31 -16.06
CA LEU A 167 -9.07 15.89 -14.80
C LEU A 167 -7.54 15.92 -14.91
N PRO A 168 -6.84 16.42 -13.88
CA PRO A 168 -5.40 16.50 -13.89
C PRO A 168 -4.72 15.15 -14.12
N ASP A 169 -3.63 15.16 -14.88
CA ASP A 169 -2.81 13.96 -15.13
C ASP A 169 -1.73 13.74 -14.05
N ARG A 170 -1.48 14.76 -13.24
CA ARG A 170 -0.61 14.71 -12.05
C ARG A 170 -1.43 14.63 -10.78
N THR A 171 -0.79 14.22 -9.69
CA THR A 171 -1.33 14.41 -8.34
C THR A 171 -1.46 15.90 -8.07
N ILE A 172 -2.57 16.31 -7.47
CA ILE A 172 -2.76 17.67 -6.97
C ILE A 172 -2.90 17.60 -5.46
N GLN A 173 -1.98 18.27 -4.77
CA GLN A 173 -2.08 18.49 -3.33
C GLN A 173 -2.71 19.87 -3.11
N TYR A 174 -3.93 19.88 -2.62
CA TYR A 174 -4.62 21.10 -2.22
C TYR A 174 -4.18 21.50 -0.80
N SER A 175 -3.25 22.42 -0.73
CA SER A 175 -2.68 22.94 0.54
C SER A 175 -3.58 24.01 1.14
N ASN A 176 -4.84 23.65 1.40
CA ASN A 176 -5.79 24.51 2.09
C ASN A 176 -5.68 24.24 3.60
N PRO A 177 -5.27 25.23 4.44
CA PRO A 177 -5.13 25.02 5.88
C PRO A 177 -6.41 24.61 6.58
N LYS A 178 -7.57 25.01 6.04
CA LYS A 178 -8.87 24.67 6.63
C LYS A 178 -9.29 23.22 6.31
N GLN A 179 -8.91 22.71 5.14
CA GLN A 179 -9.26 21.36 4.71
C GLN A 179 -8.26 20.90 3.63
N PRO A 180 -7.12 20.33 4.01
CA PRO A 180 -6.19 19.74 3.06
C PRO A 180 -6.86 18.60 2.29
N ALA A 181 -6.53 18.49 1.00
CA ALA A 181 -7.02 17.41 0.17
C ALA A 181 -5.99 17.00 -0.86
N THR A 182 -6.08 15.75 -1.33
CA THR A 182 -5.20 15.23 -2.37
C THR A 182 -6.07 14.60 -3.47
N TYR A 183 -5.78 14.96 -4.71
CA TYR A 183 -6.26 14.23 -5.87
C TYR A 183 -5.13 13.37 -6.43
N CYS A 184 -5.40 12.07 -6.62
CA CYS A 184 -4.48 11.15 -7.27
C CYS A 184 -5.11 10.57 -8.54
N ARG A 185 -4.47 10.82 -9.68
CA ARG A 185 -4.71 10.02 -10.86
C ARG A 185 -4.14 8.62 -10.64
N ASN A 186 -4.93 7.59 -10.93
CA ASN A 186 -4.50 6.21 -10.88
C ASN A 186 -4.62 5.57 -12.29
N VAL A 187 -4.31 4.29 -12.42
CA VAL A 187 -4.30 3.55 -13.69
C VAL A 187 -5.69 3.51 -14.32
N GLY A 188 -5.76 3.69 -15.63
CA GLY A 188 -7.01 3.65 -16.39
C GLY A 188 -8.01 4.70 -15.94
N LYS A 189 -9.24 4.26 -15.67
CA LYS A 189 -10.34 5.14 -15.23
C LYS A 189 -10.37 5.36 -13.72
N ARG A 190 -9.42 4.84 -12.93
CA ARG A 190 -9.40 4.97 -11.49
C ARG A 190 -8.87 6.32 -11.06
N ARG A 191 -9.52 6.91 -10.05
CA ARG A 191 -9.15 8.18 -9.41
C ARG A 191 -9.30 8.04 -7.92
N ARG A 192 -8.45 8.73 -7.17
CA ARG A 192 -8.56 8.80 -5.71
C ARG A 192 -8.60 10.24 -5.27
N TRP A 193 -9.47 10.51 -4.32
CA TRP A 193 -9.50 11.73 -3.55
C TRP A 193 -9.29 11.41 -2.08
N GLU A 194 -8.51 12.22 -1.42
CA GLU A 194 -8.27 12.13 0.01
C GLU A 194 -8.56 13.48 0.63
N PHE A 195 -9.31 13.51 1.72
CA PHE A 195 -9.72 14.74 2.41
C PHE A 195 -9.40 14.64 3.89
N ALA A 196 -8.73 15.65 4.44
CA ALA A 196 -8.60 15.77 5.88
C ALA A 196 -9.97 16.01 6.51
N ILE A 197 -10.32 15.21 7.52
CA ILE A 197 -11.57 15.34 8.26
C ILE A 197 -11.30 16.20 9.48
N LYS A 198 -12.14 17.23 9.71
CA LYS A 198 -12.08 18.03 10.93
C LYS A 198 -12.50 17.17 12.13
N ASN A 199 -11.76 17.31 13.24
CA ASN A 199 -12.01 16.52 14.45
C ASN A 199 -13.42 16.64 15.04
N ASN A 200 -14.19 17.66 14.65
CA ASN A 200 -15.54 17.95 15.15
C ASN A 200 -16.68 17.31 14.31
N LEU A 201 -16.35 16.59 13.24
CA LEU A 201 -17.37 15.87 12.47
C LEU A 201 -17.59 14.51 13.13
N SER A 202 -18.72 14.36 13.84
CA SER A 202 -19.20 13.05 14.26
C SER A 202 -19.48 12.18 13.03
N GLU A 203 -19.05 10.92 13.09
CA GLU A 203 -19.49 9.91 12.13
C GLU A 203 -21.01 9.72 12.34
N LYS A 204 -21.84 10.50 11.64
CA LYS A 204 -23.25 10.13 11.51
C LYS A 204 -23.27 8.88 10.64
N LYS A 205 -23.74 7.79 11.24
CA LYS A 205 -24.00 6.51 10.57
C LYS A 205 -25.06 6.70 9.48
#